data_ec497fa068fbab23b2c40ad2ea9bc2cf
#
_entry.id   ec497fa068fbab23b2c40ad2ea9bc2cf
#
_cell.length_a   1.000
_cell.length_b   1.000
_cell.length_c   1.000
_cell.angle_alpha   90.00
_cell.angle_beta   90.00
_cell.angle_gamma   90.00
#
_symmetry.space_group_name_H-M   'P 1'
#
loop_
_entity.id
_entity.type
_entity.pdbx_description
1 polymer ?
#
loop_
_entity_poly.entity_id
_entity_poly.type
_entity_poly.pdbx_seq_one_letter_code
_entity_poly.pdbx_strand_id
1 'polypeptide(L)'
;SRIGTLALLEQSDDLAPGGLCLQGKTDGDETILTGRKLFVPDAGKADLFVVAFRSGSEPGDVGLAVLERSMAGVSTLDAAAMDLTKRLGSLELDDVRVGPADLLRPEGSAWSAVQSLIDLGAALVTAETVGAAEGALAITTAFAKEREQFGSKIGRYQGVKHPLAEMYVDIESYKSLVYY
;
A
#
# COMPACT_ATOMS: atom_id res chain seq x y z
N SER A 1 -2.78 -21.52 2.13
CA SER A 1 -3.37 -20.17 1.98
C SER A 1 -2.78 -19.52 0.74
N ARG A 2 -3.56 -18.72 0.02
CA ARG A 2 -3.13 -17.92 -1.14
C ARG A 2 -2.95 -16.48 -0.67
N ILE A 3 -1.93 -15.80 -1.18
CA ILE A 3 -1.64 -14.40 -0.91
C ILE A 3 -2.20 -13.55 -2.04
N GLY A 4 -3.05 -12.58 -1.71
CA GLY A 4 -3.57 -11.61 -2.67
C GLY A 4 -3.01 -10.21 -2.42
N THR A 5 -2.88 -9.41 -3.49
CA THR A 5 -2.45 -8.02 -3.41
C THR A 5 -3.23 -7.15 -4.39
N LEU A 6 -3.27 -5.83 -4.12
CA LEU A 6 -3.87 -4.85 -5.02
C LEU A 6 -2.80 -4.23 -5.91
N ALA A 7 -3.03 -4.25 -7.21
CA ALA A 7 -2.20 -3.63 -8.24
C ALA A 7 -2.94 -2.41 -8.82
N LEU A 8 -2.72 -1.24 -8.24
CA LEU A 8 -3.44 0.00 -8.55
C LEU A 8 -2.54 1.00 -9.29
N LEU A 9 -1.39 1.34 -8.70
CA LEU A 9 -0.54 2.44 -9.15
C LEU A 9 0.18 2.13 -10.48
N GLU A 10 0.40 3.18 -11.24
CA GLU A 10 1.13 3.17 -12.50
C GLU A 10 2.28 4.20 -12.45
N GLN A 11 2.69 4.74 -13.59
CA GLN A 11 3.79 5.72 -13.63
C GLN A 11 3.41 7.04 -12.93
N SER A 12 2.13 7.40 -12.95
CA SER A 12 1.59 8.46 -12.12
C SER A 12 1.35 7.93 -10.70
N ASP A 13 1.65 8.72 -9.68
CA ASP A 13 1.31 8.47 -8.28
C ASP A 13 -0.12 8.94 -7.90
N ASP A 14 -0.92 9.27 -8.92
CA ASP A 14 -2.29 9.73 -8.75
C ASP A 14 -3.20 8.55 -8.33
N LEU A 15 -3.72 8.63 -7.12
CA LEU A 15 -4.68 7.67 -6.55
C LEU A 15 -6.14 7.95 -6.96
N ALA A 16 -6.38 8.91 -7.87
CA ALA A 16 -7.71 9.15 -8.45
C ALA A 16 -7.97 8.23 -9.66
N PRO A 17 -9.23 8.08 -10.10
CA PRO A 17 -9.56 7.29 -11.30
C PRO A 17 -8.79 7.74 -12.56
N GLY A 18 -8.48 9.04 -12.64
CA GLY A 18 -7.71 9.65 -13.73
C GLY A 18 -6.27 9.16 -13.85
N GLY A 19 -5.69 8.65 -12.74
CA GLY A 19 -4.34 8.08 -12.71
C GLY A 19 -4.22 6.71 -13.37
N LEU A 20 -5.34 6.02 -13.65
CA LEU A 20 -5.35 4.73 -14.34
C LEU A 20 -5.17 4.92 -15.85
N CYS A 21 -4.08 4.41 -16.39
CA CYS A 21 -3.76 4.43 -17.82
C CYS A 21 -3.83 3.04 -18.47
N LEU A 22 -3.73 1.96 -17.70
CA LEU A 22 -3.86 0.59 -18.19
C LEU A 22 -5.26 0.37 -18.80
N GLN A 23 -5.34 0.19 -20.11
CA GLN A 23 -6.59 -0.01 -20.84
C GLN A 23 -6.96 -1.49 -20.90
N GLY A 24 -8.21 -1.82 -20.57
CA GLY A 24 -8.81 -3.10 -20.91
C GLY A 24 -9.40 -3.06 -22.33
N LYS A 25 -8.86 -3.88 -23.21
CA LYS A 25 -9.37 -4.00 -24.59
C LYS A 25 -10.32 -5.19 -24.67
N THR A 26 -11.54 -4.97 -25.16
CA THR A 26 -12.51 -6.06 -25.36
C THR A 26 -12.17 -6.87 -26.61
N ASP A 27 -12.13 -8.20 -26.48
CA ASP A 27 -11.98 -9.17 -27.55
C ASP A 27 -12.98 -10.31 -27.34
N GLY A 28 -14.14 -10.23 -28.01
CA GLY A 28 -15.28 -11.11 -27.72
C GLY A 28 -15.80 -10.94 -26.29
N ASP A 29 -15.80 -12.01 -25.51
CA ASP A 29 -16.23 -12.01 -24.11
C ASP A 29 -15.06 -11.76 -23.13
N GLU A 30 -13.84 -11.63 -23.62
CA GLU A 30 -12.63 -11.43 -22.83
C GLU A 30 -12.20 -9.96 -22.80
N THR A 31 -11.46 -9.62 -21.77
CA THR A 31 -10.74 -8.34 -21.65
C THR A 31 -9.24 -8.63 -21.73
N ILE A 32 -8.54 -7.97 -22.65
CA ILE A 32 -7.08 -8.08 -22.79
C ILE A 32 -6.43 -6.92 -22.02
N LEU A 33 -5.48 -7.25 -21.14
CA LEU A 33 -4.70 -6.29 -20.37
C LEU A 33 -3.23 -6.33 -20.80
N THR A 34 -2.69 -5.18 -21.23
CA THR A 34 -1.28 -5.01 -21.60
C THR A 34 -0.75 -3.74 -20.97
N GLY A 35 0.30 -3.86 -20.17
CA GLY A 35 0.93 -2.72 -19.47
C GLY A 35 1.58 -3.13 -18.17
N ARG A 36 1.72 -2.14 -17.25
CA ARG A 36 2.46 -2.32 -16.02
C ARG A 36 1.76 -1.66 -14.84
N LYS A 37 1.75 -2.35 -13.69
CA LYS A 37 1.45 -1.75 -12.38
C LYS A 37 2.72 -1.64 -11.55
N LEU A 38 2.85 -0.54 -10.83
CA LEU A 38 4.04 -0.20 -10.03
C LEU A 38 3.70 -0.21 -8.53
N PHE A 39 4.73 -0.30 -7.70
CA PHE A 39 4.63 -0.26 -6.24
C PHE A 39 3.62 -1.28 -5.69
N VAL A 40 3.50 -2.43 -6.35
CA VAL A 40 2.59 -3.52 -5.92
C VAL A 40 3.16 -4.18 -4.67
N PRO A 41 2.46 -4.12 -3.53
CA PRO A 41 2.92 -4.75 -2.30
C PRO A 41 3.08 -6.26 -2.47
N ASP A 42 4.17 -6.80 -1.94
CA ASP A 42 4.49 -8.24 -1.99
C ASP A 42 4.36 -8.88 -3.38
N ALA A 43 4.55 -8.13 -4.48
CA ALA A 43 4.37 -8.62 -5.85
C ALA A 43 5.12 -9.93 -6.10
N GLY A 44 6.36 -10.06 -5.59
CA GLY A 44 7.18 -11.29 -5.73
C GLY A 44 6.64 -12.50 -4.95
N LYS A 45 5.66 -12.34 -4.06
CA LYS A 45 5.10 -13.40 -3.20
C LYS A 45 3.60 -13.65 -3.41
N ALA A 46 2.89 -12.69 -3.99
CA ALA A 46 1.45 -12.81 -4.21
C ALA A 46 1.13 -13.92 -5.21
N ASP A 47 0.08 -14.68 -4.93
CA ASP A 47 -0.51 -15.68 -5.82
C ASP A 47 -1.59 -15.08 -6.71
N LEU A 48 -2.25 -14.02 -6.20
CA LEU A 48 -3.37 -13.34 -6.81
C LEU A 48 -3.13 -11.83 -6.84
N PHE A 49 -3.52 -11.21 -7.94
CA PHE A 49 -3.47 -9.76 -8.14
C PHE A 49 -4.86 -9.23 -8.45
N VAL A 50 -5.38 -8.32 -7.62
CA VAL A 50 -6.55 -7.52 -7.98
C VAL A 50 -6.02 -6.33 -8.77
N VAL A 51 -6.33 -6.28 -10.07
CA VAL A 51 -5.83 -5.26 -10.98
C VAL A 51 -6.94 -4.30 -11.33
N ALA A 52 -6.72 -3.00 -11.06
CA ALA A 52 -7.60 -1.93 -11.53
C ALA A 52 -7.16 -1.50 -12.93
N PHE A 53 -8.11 -1.33 -13.83
CA PHE A 53 -7.85 -0.93 -15.21
C PHE A 53 -8.96 -0.01 -15.74
N ARG A 54 -8.70 0.66 -16.84
CA ARG A 54 -9.65 1.50 -17.57
C ARG A 54 -10.55 0.61 -18.43
N SER A 55 -11.85 0.58 -18.15
CA SER A 55 -12.83 -0.21 -18.90
C SER A 55 -13.59 0.59 -19.96
N GLY A 56 -13.38 1.90 -20.05
CA GLY A 56 -14.01 2.79 -20.99
C GLY A 56 -13.25 4.11 -21.16
N SER A 57 -13.88 5.11 -21.76
CA SER A 57 -13.26 6.39 -22.10
C SER A 57 -13.27 7.42 -20.96
N GLU A 58 -14.26 7.32 -20.08
CA GLU A 58 -14.42 8.28 -18.99
C GLU A 58 -13.52 7.92 -17.79
N PRO A 59 -13.04 8.89 -17.01
CA PRO A 59 -12.22 8.63 -15.83
C PRO A 59 -12.85 7.66 -14.81
N GLY A 60 -14.18 7.67 -14.69
CA GLY A 60 -14.93 6.78 -13.82
C GLY A 60 -15.12 5.36 -14.35
N ASP A 61 -14.80 5.10 -15.61
CA ASP A 61 -14.92 3.78 -16.23
C ASP A 61 -13.76 2.88 -15.77
N VAL A 62 -13.88 2.36 -14.57
CA VAL A 62 -12.89 1.49 -13.93
C VAL A 62 -13.41 0.05 -13.93
N GLY A 63 -12.57 -0.87 -14.34
CA GLY A 63 -12.75 -2.30 -14.19
C GLY A 63 -11.79 -2.88 -13.15
N LEU A 64 -12.17 -4.01 -12.57
CA LEU A 64 -11.35 -4.79 -11.66
C LEU A 64 -11.27 -6.23 -12.15
N ALA A 65 -10.05 -6.77 -12.19
CA ALA A 65 -9.80 -8.15 -12.53
C ALA A 65 -9.00 -8.86 -11.46
N VAL A 66 -9.27 -10.16 -11.27
CA VAL A 66 -8.42 -11.03 -10.45
C VAL A 66 -7.54 -11.83 -11.38
N LEU A 67 -6.23 -11.61 -11.29
CA LEU A 67 -5.25 -12.36 -12.07
C LEU A 67 -4.51 -13.34 -11.16
N GLU A 68 -4.36 -14.57 -11.64
CA GLU A 68 -3.45 -15.52 -11.00
C GLU A 68 -2.02 -15.32 -11.52
N ARG A 69 -1.05 -15.48 -10.64
CA ARG A 69 0.38 -15.45 -11.04
C ARG A 69 0.71 -16.40 -12.18
N SER A 70 -0.01 -17.52 -12.28
CA SER A 70 0.20 -18.57 -13.27
C SER A 70 -0.39 -18.27 -14.65
N MET A 71 -1.18 -17.20 -14.78
CA MET A 71 -1.79 -16.83 -16.08
C MET A 71 -0.70 -16.44 -17.08
N ALA A 72 -0.91 -16.84 -18.34
CA ALA A 72 -0.01 -16.44 -19.43
C ALA A 72 0.06 -14.91 -19.55
N GLY A 73 1.26 -14.37 -19.73
CA GLY A 73 1.49 -12.94 -19.83
C GLY A 73 1.63 -12.21 -18.49
N VAL A 74 1.41 -12.88 -17.34
CA VAL A 74 1.61 -12.29 -16.00
C VAL A 74 3.04 -12.54 -15.54
N SER A 75 3.77 -11.48 -15.21
CA SER A 75 5.08 -11.58 -14.59
C SER A 75 5.29 -10.46 -13.56
N THR A 76 6.26 -10.64 -12.68
CA THR A 76 6.58 -9.66 -11.63
C THR A 76 8.07 -9.40 -11.54
N LEU A 77 8.43 -8.16 -11.20
CA LEU A 77 9.80 -7.75 -10.92
C LEU A 77 9.84 -7.13 -9.53
N ASP A 78 10.81 -7.56 -8.72
CA ASP A 78 11.03 -6.95 -7.41
C ASP A 78 11.62 -5.55 -7.57
N ALA A 79 11.19 -4.61 -6.75
CA ALA A 79 11.72 -3.26 -6.68
C ALA A 79 12.57 -3.07 -5.43
N ALA A 80 13.67 -2.33 -5.56
CA ALA A 80 14.42 -1.87 -4.40
C ALA A 80 13.60 -0.81 -3.66
N ALA A 81 13.40 -1.01 -2.36
CA ALA A 81 12.71 -0.07 -1.50
C ALA A 81 13.68 0.50 -0.46
N MET A 82 13.48 1.78 -0.08
CA MET A 82 14.25 2.38 1.01
C MET A 82 13.91 1.71 2.34
N ASP A 83 12.64 1.39 2.58
CA ASP A 83 12.20 0.62 3.74
C ASP A 83 12.39 -0.88 3.47
N LEU A 84 13.42 -1.47 4.09
CA LEU A 84 13.76 -2.88 3.96
C LEU A 84 12.74 -3.83 4.65
N THR A 85 11.80 -3.29 5.41
CA THR A 85 10.71 -4.07 6.02
C THR A 85 9.54 -4.30 5.06
N LYS A 86 9.48 -3.54 3.95
CA LYS A 86 8.44 -3.63 2.92
C LYS A 86 9.00 -4.26 1.65
N ARG A 87 8.19 -5.11 1.04
CA ARG A 87 8.48 -5.67 -0.28
C ARG A 87 7.55 -5.04 -1.28
N LEU A 88 8.13 -4.39 -2.27
CA LEU A 88 7.42 -3.79 -3.39
C LEU A 88 7.91 -4.39 -4.70
N GLY A 89 7.09 -4.36 -5.71
CA GLY A 89 7.48 -4.78 -7.04
C GLY A 89 6.60 -4.15 -8.12
N SER A 90 6.82 -4.55 -9.35
CA SER A 90 5.90 -4.27 -10.45
C SER A 90 5.22 -5.56 -10.91
N LEU A 91 4.02 -5.39 -11.45
CA LEU A 91 3.27 -6.41 -12.17
C LEU A 91 3.30 -6.06 -13.66
N GLU A 92 3.88 -6.91 -14.45
CA GLU A 92 3.94 -6.77 -15.90
C GLU A 92 2.84 -7.62 -16.53
N LEU A 93 2.08 -7.05 -17.46
CA LEU A 93 0.99 -7.70 -18.17
C LEU A 93 1.27 -7.63 -19.67
N ASP A 94 1.39 -8.79 -20.30
CA ASP A 94 1.65 -8.94 -21.75
C ASP A 94 0.51 -9.74 -22.38
N ASP A 95 -0.46 -9.02 -22.95
CA ASP A 95 -1.67 -9.55 -23.58
C ASP A 95 -2.42 -10.57 -22.70
N VAL A 96 -2.55 -10.25 -21.40
CA VAL A 96 -3.24 -11.12 -20.43
C VAL A 96 -4.73 -11.14 -20.75
N ARG A 97 -5.26 -12.34 -21.02
CA ARG A 97 -6.68 -12.57 -21.32
C ARG A 97 -7.45 -12.84 -20.03
N VAL A 98 -8.43 -12.00 -19.78
CA VAL A 98 -9.28 -12.02 -18.58
C VAL A 98 -10.69 -12.41 -19.00
N GLY A 99 -11.14 -13.56 -18.55
CA GLY A 99 -12.50 -14.03 -18.79
C GLY A 99 -13.54 -13.35 -17.90
N PRO A 100 -14.84 -13.46 -18.22
CA PRO A 100 -15.92 -12.86 -17.43
C PRO A 100 -15.95 -13.32 -15.97
N ALA A 101 -15.46 -14.53 -15.67
CA ALA A 101 -15.40 -15.08 -14.31
C ALA A 101 -14.33 -14.42 -13.43
N ASP A 102 -13.30 -13.85 -14.05
CA ASP A 102 -12.18 -13.20 -13.37
C ASP A 102 -12.39 -11.68 -13.22
N LEU A 103 -13.46 -11.14 -13.82
CA LEU A 103 -13.85 -9.74 -13.65
C LEU A 103 -14.67 -9.58 -12.37
N LEU A 104 -14.21 -8.72 -11.48
CA LEU A 104 -14.96 -8.36 -10.28
C LEU A 104 -16.06 -7.34 -10.61
N ARG A 105 -17.25 -7.61 -10.10
CA ARG A 105 -18.42 -6.74 -10.24
C ARG A 105 -18.95 -6.37 -8.84
N PRO A 106 -18.27 -5.44 -8.14
CA PRO A 106 -18.71 -5.01 -6.82
C PRO A 106 -20.06 -4.30 -6.89
N GLU A 107 -20.79 -4.29 -5.79
CA GLU A 107 -21.96 -3.43 -5.65
C GLU A 107 -21.53 -1.96 -5.78
N GLY A 108 -22.25 -1.18 -6.56
CA GLY A 108 -21.89 0.19 -6.91
C GLY A 108 -20.87 0.25 -8.05
N SER A 109 -19.91 1.16 -7.97
CA SER A 109 -18.85 1.28 -8.98
C SER A 109 -17.59 0.55 -8.55
N ALA A 110 -16.81 0.07 -9.53
CA ALA A 110 -15.51 -0.54 -9.25
C ALA A 110 -14.57 0.44 -8.52
N TRP A 111 -14.65 1.73 -8.84
CA TRP A 111 -13.87 2.75 -8.16
C TRP A 111 -14.26 2.92 -6.68
N SER A 112 -15.54 2.84 -6.33
CA SER A 112 -15.94 2.92 -4.92
C SER A 112 -15.38 1.77 -4.08
N ALA A 113 -15.24 0.57 -4.66
CA ALA A 113 -14.58 -0.54 -4.00
C ALA A 113 -13.06 -0.29 -3.83
N VAL A 114 -12.40 0.26 -4.86
CA VAL A 114 -10.98 0.67 -4.77
C VAL A 114 -10.80 1.74 -3.69
N GLN A 115 -11.66 2.76 -3.65
CA GLN A 115 -11.60 3.83 -2.65
C GLN A 115 -11.73 3.25 -1.22
N SER A 116 -12.65 2.34 -1.00
CA SER A 116 -12.80 1.67 0.30
C SER A 116 -11.54 0.90 0.71
N LEU A 117 -10.85 0.27 -0.25
CA LEU A 117 -9.56 -0.41 0.01
C LEU A 117 -8.44 0.58 0.31
N ILE A 118 -8.40 1.73 -0.38
CA ILE A 118 -7.45 2.82 -0.10
C ILE A 118 -7.66 3.36 1.32
N ASP A 119 -8.91 3.64 1.70
CA ASP A 119 -9.27 4.17 3.01
C ASP A 119 -8.90 3.19 4.14
N LEU A 120 -9.19 1.90 3.95
CA LEU A 120 -8.79 0.85 4.87
C LEU A 120 -7.26 0.74 4.96
N GLY A 121 -6.57 0.79 3.82
CA GLY A 121 -5.11 0.77 3.75
C GLY A 121 -4.50 1.96 4.51
N ALA A 122 -5.06 3.15 4.35
CA ALA A 122 -4.62 4.35 5.06
C ALA A 122 -4.77 4.20 6.58
N ALA A 123 -5.90 3.65 7.05
CA ALA A 123 -6.12 3.37 8.47
C ALA A 123 -5.09 2.38 9.03
N LEU A 124 -4.81 1.29 8.30
CA LEU A 124 -3.83 0.28 8.72
C LEU A 124 -2.40 0.82 8.74
N VAL A 125 -1.99 1.61 7.74
CA VAL A 125 -0.67 2.26 7.70
C VAL A 125 -0.53 3.29 8.82
N THR A 126 -1.60 4.01 9.15
CA THR A 126 -1.60 4.95 10.27
C THR A 126 -1.39 4.22 11.60
N ALA A 127 -2.09 3.10 11.82
CA ALA A 127 -1.90 2.26 13.02
C ALA A 127 -0.47 1.71 13.12
N GLU A 128 0.10 1.24 12.02
CA GLU A 128 1.50 0.77 11.95
C GLU A 128 2.48 1.91 12.30
N THR A 129 2.25 3.12 11.76
CA THR A 129 3.10 4.29 11.99
C THR A 129 3.09 4.70 13.46
N VAL A 130 1.92 4.70 14.10
CA VAL A 130 1.80 4.99 15.54
C VAL A 130 2.55 3.94 16.37
N GLY A 131 2.41 2.65 16.05
CA GLY A 131 3.15 1.58 16.72
C GLY A 131 4.66 1.70 16.57
N ALA A 132 5.15 2.09 15.38
CA ALA A 132 6.56 2.35 15.14
C ALA A 132 7.08 3.55 15.96
N ALA A 133 6.27 4.62 16.07
CA ALA A 133 6.60 5.78 16.89
C ALA A 133 6.67 5.43 18.39
N GLU A 134 5.73 4.62 18.91
CA GLU A 134 5.78 4.10 20.29
C GLU A 134 7.08 3.32 20.55
N GLY A 135 7.44 2.40 19.64
CA GLY A 135 8.67 1.63 19.71
C GLY A 135 9.92 2.50 19.72
N ALA A 136 9.99 3.50 18.83
CA ALA A 136 11.09 4.45 18.77
C ALA A 136 11.21 5.28 20.05
N LEU A 137 10.12 5.77 20.59
CA LEU A 137 10.08 6.53 21.85
C LEU A 137 10.56 5.66 23.03
N ALA A 138 10.12 4.39 23.10
CA ALA A 138 10.52 3.47 24.16
C ALA A 138 12.04 3.24 24.15
N ILE A 139 12.62 2.95 22.97
CA ILE A 139 14.07 2.75 22.78
C ILE A 139 14.84 4.02 23.16
N THR A 140 14.39 5.18 22.68
CA THR A 140 15.05 6.47 22.94
C THR A 140 14.99 6.83 24.44
N THR A 141 13.86 6.57 25.10
CA THR A 141 13.69 6.80 26.52
C THR A 141 14.57 5.90 27.36
N ALA A 142 14.67 4.62 26.99
CA ALA A 142 15.58 3.67 27.65
C ALA A 142 17.03 4.14 27.52
N PHE A 143 17.48 4.49 26.32
CA PHE A 143 18.81 5.01 26.07
C PHE A 143 19.09 6.29 26.87
N ALA A 144 18.14 7.22 26.95
CA ALA A 144 18.28 8.45 27.72
C ALA A 144 18.44 8.21 29.24
N LYS A 145 17.88 7.11 29.76
CA LYS A 145 18.01 6.67 31.15
C LYS A 145 19.35 5.99 31.47
N GLU A 146 20.03 5.48 30.45
CA GLU A 146 21.27 4.72 30.62
C GLU A 146 22.51 5.52 30.25
N ARG A 147 22.46 6.28 29.15
CA ARG A 147 23.59 7.03 28.62
C ARG A 147 24.02 8.15 29.54
N GLU A 148 25.30 8.20 29.85
CA GLU A 148 25.91 9.28 30.64
C GLU A 148 26.74 10.21 29.75
N GLN A 149 26.55 11.51 29.95
CA GLN A 149 27.37 12.58 29.40
C GLN A 149 27.38 13.75 30.40
N PHE A 150 28.48 14.50 30.43
CA PHE A 150 28.64 15.65 31.35
C PHE A 150 28.36 15.31 32.82
N GLY A 151 28.75 14.11 33.26
CA GLY A 151 28.61 13.66 34.62
C GLY A 151 27.20 13.26 35.08
N SER A 152 26.26 13.06 34.13
CA SER A 152 24.87 12.67 34.47
C SER A 152 24.24 11.87 33.30
N LYS A 153 23.18 11.14 33.63
CA LYS A 153 22.30 10.52 32.61
C LYS A 153 21.71 11.61 31.71
N ILE A 154 21.74 11.38 30.38
CA ILE A 154 21.30 12.43 29.44
C ILE A 154 19.81 12.76 29.57
N GLY A 155 18.97 11.84 30.01
CA GLY A 155 17.56 12.07 30.28
C GLY A 155 17.27 13.08 31.42
N ARG A 156 18.30 13.47 32.18
CA ARG A 156 18.17 14.54 33.19
C ARG A 156 18.07 15.94 32.55
N TYR A 157 18.71 16.10 31.38
CA TYR A 157 18.78 17.41 30.73
C TYR A 157 17.46 17.77 30.07
N GLN A 158 17.03 19.05 30.27
CA GLN A 158 15.74 19.52 29.71
C GLN A 158 15.67 19.43 28.20
N GLY A 159 16.80 19.65 27.49
CA GLY A 159 16.90 19.52 26.06
C GLY A 159 16.66 18.10 25.52
N VAL A 160 16.68 17.08 26.40
CA VAL A 160 16.36 15.68 26.06
C VAL A 160 14.97 15.29 26.57
N LYS A 161 14.68 15.57 27.84
CA LYS A 161 13.43 15.08 28.45
C LYS A 161 12.18 15.82 27.96
N HIS A 162 12.25 17.11 27.61
CA HIS A 162 11.08 17.84 27.13
C HIS A 162 10.62 17.33 25.77
N PRO A 163 11.50 17.19 24.74
CA PRO A 163 11.09 16.58 23.49
C PRO A 163 10.52 15.15 23.65
N LEU A 164 11.07 14.34 24.55
CA LEU A 164 10.54 13.00 24.83
C LEU A 164 9.14 13.04 25.46
N ALA A 165 8.88 14.01 26.33
CA ALA A 165 7.56 14.20 26.92
C ALA A 165 6.53 14.71 25.88
N GLU A 166 6.94 15.61 25.00
CA GLU A 166 6.12 16.12 23.90
C GLU A 166 5.76 14.99 22.93
N MET A 167 6.76 14.20 22.47
CA MET A 167 6.53 13.03 21.62
C MET A 167 5.58 12.03 22.28
N TYR A 168 5.67 11.81 23.58
CA TYR A 168 4.75 10.92 24.30
C TYR A 168 3.30 11.42 24.20
N VAL A 169 3.07 12.72 24.44
CA VAL A 169 1.73 13.33 24.35
C VAL A 169 1.18 13.24 22.93
N ASP A 170 2.01 13.52 21.92
CA ASP A 170 1.60 13.44 20.52
C ASP A 170 1.22 12.01 20.11
N ILE A 171 2.05 11.03 20.48
CA ILE A 171 1.79 9.61 20.18
C ILE A 171 0.50 9.13 20.86
N GLU A 172 0.25 9.46 22.13
CA GLU A 172 -1.00 9.08 22.81
C GLU A 172 -2.22 9.75 22.16
N SER A 173 -2.06 10.99 21.67
CA SER A 173 -3.11 11.68 20.92
C SER A 173 -3.41 11.01 19.59
N TYR A 174 -2.39 10.67 18.80
CA TYR A 174 -2.55 9.96 17.52
C TYR A 174 -3.12 8.55 17.72
N LYS A 175 -2.68 7.85 18.76
CA LYS A 175 -3.21 6.54 19.13
C LYS A 175 -4.72 6.62 19.41
N SER A 176 -5.17 7.63 20.13
CA SER A 176 -6.59 7.85 20.38
C SER A 176 -7.38 8.04 19.07
N LEU A 177 -6.83 8.79 18.12
CA LEU A 177 -7.45 9.00 16.80
C LEU A 177 -7.52 7.74 15.94
N VAL A 178 -6.53 6.84 16.05
CA VAL A 178 -6.54 5.55 15.32
C VAL A 178 -7.65 4.62 15.80
N TYR A 179 -7.99 4.66 17.08
CA TYR A 179 -9.02 3.80 17.67
C TYR A 179 -10.44 4.41 17.64
N TYR A 180 -10.57 5.67 17.26
CA TYR A 180 -11.86 6.37 17.21
C TYR A 180 -12.48 6.28 15.82
#